data_35928e1b802b22a0905d4e37ee107789
#
_entry.id   35928e1b802b22a0905d4e37ee107789
#
_cell.length_a   1.000
_cell.length_b   1.000
_cell.length_c   1.000
_cell.angle_alpha   90.00
_cell.angle_beta   90.00
_cell.angle_gamma   90.00
#
_symmetry.space_group_name_H-M   'P 1'
#
loop_
_entity.id
_entity.type
_entity.pdbx_description
1 polymer ?
#
loop_
_entity_poly.entity_id
_entity_poly.type
_entity_poly.pdbx_seq_one_letter_code
_entity_poly.pdbx_strand_id
1 'polypeptide(L)'
;MEKNQLEVLARIVLPSEILDYFEITSVELSSTEIHIHLDELMNPALSDDAHFESKGFMEAVEVTDFPIRDHKVILVIRRHRWTDVRTGKSFSIPISLDIACKGTRYSKEFGAFLKETYGDIPPLTCRTLETFYHINAHTFEKQYKETLSGFRDWDQLDHADSWLLFPENIGPHLAIDEASLSNGELYTFVTNRDRHTGEGSLVAVVSGTKSEDVIQVLRLIDEEERMNVEEVTLDLSDSMRKIVSVAFPKAQRVIDRFHIQKLACDAVQEIRVAHRWNALQQANDEMEECKHAGKPYVPFRFSNGDTRPELLVRSRYLLFKSADKWTERQKERAKILFEEYPDIKMAYGLSHSLRMIFSKNTVKDAARLSMARWYDKVDDSRMKQFNVIAATFYEHYDEILNFYNNRASNAAAESFNAKIKLFRANLHGVVDKKFFLFRIAKLYGYPH
;
A
#
# COMPACT_ATOMS: atom_id res chain seq x y z
N MET A 1 17.81 23.99 46.85
CA MET A 1 16.66 23.19 46.35
C MET A 1 16.22 23.57 44.92
N GLU A 2 16.17 24.86 44.56
CA GLU A 2 15.74 25.30 43.23
C GLU A 2 16.68 24.88 42.07
N LYS A 3 18.00 24.92 42.30
CA LYS A 3 19.01 24.57 41.27
C LYS A 3 18.90 23.10 40.83
N ASN A 4 18.53 22.19 41.74
CA ASN A 4 18.39 20.76 41.47
C ASN A 4 17.10 20.44 40.63
N GLN A 5 16.04 21.20 40.82
CA GLN A 5 14.80 20.98 40.06
C GLN A 5 14.90 21.49 38.60
N LEU A 6 15.59 22.61 38.37
CA LEU A 6 15.85 23.14 37.02
C LEU A 6 16.78 22.22 36.21
N GLU A 7 17.78 21.66 36.86
CA GLU A 7 18.70 20.70 36.22
C GLU A 7 17.96 19.42 35.85
N VAL A 8 17.11 18.90 36.73
CA VAL A 8 16.25 17.71 36.41
C VAL A 8 15.33 18.02 35.25
N LEU A 9 14.73 19.20 35.20
CA LEU A 9 13.88 19.61 34.07
C LEU A 9 14.68 19.70 32.78
N ALA A 10 15.87 20.28 32.81
CA ALA A 10 16.75 20.36 31.63
C ALA A 10 17.12 18.96 31.10
N ARG A 11 17.44 18.02 32.00
CA ARG A 11 17.71 16.60 31.64
C ARG A 11 16.53 15.84 31.05
N ILE A 12 15.29 16.27 31.35
CA ILE A 12 14.08 15.67 30.73
C ILE A 12 13.87 16.21 29.32
N VAL A 13 14.26 17.45 29.05
CA VAL A 13 13.96 18.15 27.80
C VAL A 13 15.08 18.00 26.76
N LEU A 14 16.32 17.83 27.19
CA LEU A 14 17.51 17.72 26.35
C LEU A 14 17.86 16.24 26.11
N PRO A 15 18.66 15.93 25.06
CA PRO A 15 19.17 14.59 24.83
C PRO A 15 19.82 13.99 26.09
N SER A 16 19.62 12.70 26.29
CA SER A 16 20.17 11.97 27.44
C SER A 16 21.68 12.18 27.56
N GLU A 17 22.15 12.38 28.77
CA GLU A 17 23.59 12.52 29.13
C GLU A 17 24.29 13.79 28.57
N ILE A 18 23.62 14.64 27.78
CA ILE A 18 24.31 15.80 27.18
C ILE A 18 24.88 16.74 28.26
N LEU A 19 24.17 16.91 29.38
CA LEU A 19 24.60 17.76 30.51
C LEU A 19 25.72 17.15 31.35
N ASP A 20 26.14 15.93 31.07
CA ASP A 20 27.33 15.34 31.69
C ASP A 20 28.62 15.80 30.96
N TYR A 21 28.52 16.32 29.76
CA TYR A 21 29.62 16.78 28.93
C TYR A 21 29.54 18.26 28.59
N PHE A 22 28.37 18.89 28.72
CA PHE A 22 28.12 20.28 28.31
C PHE A 22 27.35 21.05 29.38
N GLU A 23 27.59 22.36 29.45
CA GLU A 23 26.77 23.27 30.23
C GLU A 23 25.96 24.20 29.32
N ILE A 24 24.73 24.56 29.77
CA ILE A 24 23.89 25.53 29.07
C ILE A 24 24.43 26.94 29.38
N THR A 25 24.89 27.65 28.36
CA THR A 25 25.39 28.98 28.48
C THR A 25 24.36 30.07 28.22
N SER A 26 23.47 29.84 27.28
CA SER A 26 22.34 30.73 27.00
C SER A 26 21.18 29.97 26.30
N VAL A 27 19.98 30.56 26.36
CA VAL A 27 18.81 30.10 25.63
C VAL A 27 18.20 31.32 24.93
N GLU A 28 18.10 31.25 23.62
CA GLU A 28 17.47 32.27 22.78
C GLU A 28 16.10 31.75 22.28
N LEU A 29 15.07 32.55 22.54
CA LEU A 29 13.69 32.24 22.14
C LEU A 29 13.23 33.23 21.07
N SER A 30 12.86 32.73 19.92
CA SER A 30 12.15 33.44 18.85
C SER A 30 10.68 33.02 18.77
N SER A 31 9.94 33.54 17.82
CA SER A 31 8.55 33.14 17.58
C SER A 31 8.38 31.70 17.05
N THR A 32 9.43 31.08 16.51
CA THR A 32 9.38 29.77 15.84
C THR A 32 10.50 28.82 16.25
N GLU A 33 11.58 29.34 16.86
CA GLU A 33 12.78 28.55 17.18
C GLU A 33 13.29 28.85 18.57
N ILE A 34 13.88 27.84 19.20
CA ILE A 34 14.60 27.89 20.47
C ILE A 34 16.03 27.45 20.17
N HIS A 35 17.00 28.37 20.40
CA HIS A 35 18.41 28.03 20.31
C HIS A 35 18.97 27.84 21.73
N ILE A 36 19.48 26.65 22.00
CA ILE A 36 20.08 26.27 23.28
C ILE A 36 21.60 26.18 23.07
N HIS A 37 22.35 27.12 23.63
CA HIS A 37 23.80 27.16 23.53
C HIS A 37 24.42 26.27 24.59
N LEU A 38 25.27 25.36 24.14
CA LEU A 38 25.89 24.31 24.93
C LEU A 38 27.42 24.37 24.73
N ASP A 39 28.16 24.66 25.82
CA ASP A 39 29.62 24.65 25.83
C ASP A 39 30.14 23.39 26.50
N GLU A 40 31.12 22.74 25.90
CA GLU A 40 31.79 21.58 26.49
C GLU A 40 32.41 21.94 27.83
N LEU A 41 32.19 21.09 28.85
CA LEU A 41 32.78 21.25 30.16
C LEU A 41 34.29 21.12 30.09
N MET A 42 35.00 21.94 30.91
CA MET A 42 36.44 21.89 30.98
C MET A 42 36.92 20.51 31.46
N ASN A 43 37.85 19.90 30.73
CA ASN A 43 38.44 18.63 31.15
C ASN A 43 39.58 18.90 32.15
N PRO A 44 39.43 18.51 33.44
CA PRO A 44 40.43 18.77 34.46
C PRO A 44 41.79 18.13 34.15
N ALA A 45 41.80 16.92 33.59
CA ALA A 45 43.06 16.21 33.31
C ALA A 45 43.94 16.91 32.27
N LEU A 46 43.32 17.66 31.32
CA LEU A 46 44.09 18.47 30.36
C LEU A 46 44.36 19.87 30.86
N SER A 47 43.45 20.42 31.65
CA SER A 47 43.63 21.74 32.25
C SER A 47 44.80 21.77 33.25
N ASP A 48 45.06 20.69 33.94
CA ASP A 48 46.15 20.57 34.95
C ASP A 48 47.48 20.15 34.32
N ASP A 49 47.51 19.72 33.04
CA ASP A 49 48.73 19.33 32.33
C ASP A 49 49.32 20.52 31.56
N ALA A 50 50.51 20.98 31.97
CA ALA A 50 51.24 22.12 31.36
C ALA A 50 51.57 21.91 29.85
N HIS A 51 51.42 20.72 29.31
CA HIS A 51 51.66 20.44 27.91
C HIS A 51 50.46 20.75 27.02
N PHE A 52 49.31 21.00 27.60
CA PHE A 52 48.08 21.31 26.85
C PHE A 52 47.54 22.69 27.25
N GLU A 53 47.15 23.46 26.26
CA GLU A 53 46.58 24.79 26.46
C GLU A 53 45.21 24.87 25.78
N SER A 54 44.18 25.31 26.52
CA SER A 54 42.90 25.63 25.93
C SER A 54 42.96 26.91 25.11
N LYS A 55 42.62 26.87 23.85
CA LYS A 55 42.51 28.00 22.91
C LYS A 55 41.08 28.44 22.67
N GLY A 56 40.22 28.26 23.65
CA GLY A 56 38.79 28.55 23.55
C GLY A 56 38.01 27.43 22.87
N PHE A 57 37.00 27.78 22.08
CA PHE A 57 36.11 26.82 21.46
C PHE A 57 36.35 26.68 19.94
N MET A 58 35.98 25.55 19.42
CA MET A 58 35.82 25.33 17.97
C MET A 58 34.58 26.06 17.47
N GLU A 59 34.42 26.13 16.16
CA GLU A 59 33.21 26.64 15.53
C GLU A 59 31.98 25.83 16.01
N ALA A 60 30.88 26.55 16.26
CA ALA A 60 29.64 25.93 16.76
C ALA A 60 29.01 24.98 15.71
N VAL A 61 28.50 23.87 16.18
CA VAL A 61 27.74 22.91 15.37
C VAL A 61 26.29 22.96 15.81
N GLU A 62 25.41 23.15 14.84
CA GLU A 62 23.96 23.14 15.06
C GLU A 62 23.38 21.72 14.88
N VAL A 63 22.62 21.28 15.86
CA VAL A 63 21.90 19.98 15.87
C VAL A 63 20.43 20.24 16.18
N THR A 64 19.54 19.81 15.29
CA THR A 64 18.10 19.91 15.51
C THR A 64 17.63 18.78 16.42
N ASP A 65 16.83 19.11 17.42
CA ASP A 65 16.27 18.18 18.39
C ASP A 65 14.73 18.17 18.35
N PHE A 66 14.09 17.38 19.22
CA PHE A 66 12.63 17.36 19.37
C PHE A 66 12.08 18.77 19.57
N PRO A 67 11.00 19.15 18.90
CA PRO A 67 10.38 20.44 19.12
C PRO A 67 9.86 20.55 20.57
N ILE A 68 10.01 21.72 21.16
CA ILE A 68 9.41 22.04 22.45
C ILE A 68 8.14 22.83 22.18
N ARG A 69 6.99 22.21 22.40
CA ARG A 69 5.66 22.71 22.02
C ARG A 69 5.60 22.95 20.50
N ASP A 70 5.45 24.19 20.06
CA ASP A 70 5.34 24.63 18.67
C ASP A 70 6.63 25.27 18.12
N HIS A 71 7.74 25.17 18.86
CA HIS A 71 9.03 25.73 18.46
C HIS A 71 10.01 24.64 18.07
N LYS A 72 10.68 24.83 16.93
CA LYS A 72 11.84 24.03 16.55
C LYS A 72 12.99 24.27 17.54
N VAL A 73 13.65 23.22 17.98
CA VAL A 73 14.79 23.28 18.89
C VAL A 73 16.09 23.06 18.13
N ILE A 74 17.04 23.95 18.35
CA ILE A 74 18.38 23.90 17.78
C ILE A 74 19.37 23.93 18.93
N LEU A 75 20.14 22.86 19.08
CA LEU A 75 21.28 22.78 20.00
C LEU A 75 22.49 23.36 19.31
N VAL A 76 23.05 24.47 19.84
CA VAL A 76 24.23 25.15 19.33
C VAL A 76 25.40 24.72 20.18
N ILE A 77 26.20 23.78 19.70
CA ILE A 77 27.17 23.03 20.48
C ILE A 77 28.58 23.51 20.14
N ARG A 78 29.34 23.96 21.17
CA ARG A 78 30.75 24.32 21.02
C ARG A 78 31.62 23.36 21.80
N ARG A 79 32.71 22.92 21.17
CA ARG A 79 33.69 22.02 21.77
C ARG A 79 34.99 22.72 22.04
N HIS A 80 35.67 22.36 23.14
CA HIS A 80 37.00 22.92 23.47
C HIS A 80 38.02 22.59 22.39
N ARG A 81 38.79 23.58 22.01
CA ARG A 81 39.98 23.47 21.18
C ARG A 81 41.23 23.46 22.03
N TRP A 82 41.87 22.33 22.10
CA TRP A 82 43.15 22.16 22.81
C TRP A 82 44.30 22.25 21.85
N THR A 83 45.45 22.71 22.33
CA THR A 83 46.71 22.75 21.59
C THR A 83 47.78 22.06 22.42
N ASP A 84 48.48 21.10 21.85
CA ASP A 84 49.71 20.53 22.43
C ASP A 84 50.84 21.54 22.21
N VAL A 85 51.32 22.12 23.29
CA VAL A 85 52.35 23.18 23.27
C VAL A 85 53.67 22.68 22.66
N ARG A 86 53.96 21.39 22.77
CA ARG A 86 55.18 20.77 22.24
C ARG A 86 55.15 20.62 20.71
N THR A 87 54.00 20.37 20.16
CA THR A 87 53.82 20.09 18.73
C THR A 87 53.14 21.20 17.94
N GLY A 88 52.52 22.15 18.66
CA GLY A 88 51.70 23.21 18.08
C GLY A 88 50.43 22.75 17.42
N LYS A 89 50.08 21.46 17.52
CA LYS A 89 48.86 20.91 16.90
C LYS A 89 47.64 21.13 17.77
N SER A 90 46.58 21.62 17.15
CA SER A 90 45.28 21.75 17.79
C SER A 90 44.45 20.48 17.60
N PHE A 91 43.67 20.10 18.62
CA PHE A 91 42.79 18.93 18.63
C PHE A 91 41.55 19.19 19.52
N SER A 92 40.56 18.35 19.40
CA SER A 92 39.45 18.20 20.34
C SER A 92 39.46 16.78 20.92
N ILE A 93 39.03 16.63 22.16
CA ILE A 93 38.99 15.29 22.80
C ILE A 93 37.82 14.51 22.22
N PRO A 94 38.02 13.24 21.85
CA PRO A 94 36.87 12.39 21.56
C PRO A 94 35.98 12.27 22.81
N ILE A 95 34.68 12.51 22.66
CA ILE A 95 33.68 12.23 23.70
C ILE A 95 32.94 10.95 23.34
N SER A 96 32.55 10.19 24.36
CA SER A 96 31.82 8.94 24.16
C SER A 96 30.34 9.13 23.78
N LEU A 97 29.86 10.37 23.80
CA LEU A 97 28.48 10.71 23.48
C LEU A 97 28.30 10.99 21.99
N ASP A 98 27.47 10.17 21.32
CA ASP A 98 27.00 10.42 19.96
C ASP A 98 25.86 11.46 20.00
N ILE A 99 26.16 12.72 19.83
CA ILE A 99 25.19 13.81 19.91
C ILE A 99 24.28 13.83 18.71
N ALA A 100 24.82 13.64 17.50
CA ALA A 100 24.08 13.68 16.25
C ALA A 100 23.95 12.31 15.61
N CYS A 101 22.81 12.05 15.02
CA CYS A 101 22.59 10.87 14.21
C CYS A 101 23.46 10.93 12.95
N LYS A 102 24.23 9.87 12.72
CA LYS A 102 25.24 9.80 11.63
C LYS A 102 24.67 10.21 10.28
N GLY A 103 25.33 11.12 9.60
CA GLY A 103 24.94 11.62 8.28
C GLY A 103 23.76 12.60 8.29
N THR A 104 23.35 13.07 9.46
CA THR A 104 22.29 14.08 9.63
C THR A 104 22.73 15.19 10.56
N ARG A 105 21.86 16.19 10.74
CA ARG A 105 21.97 17.22 11.77
C ARG A 105 20.86 17.12 12.82
N TYR A 106 20.31 15.93 13.01
CA TYR A 106 19.36 15.65 14.09
C TYR A 106 20.09 15.06 15.30
N SER A 107 19.59 15.31 16.51
CA SER A 107 20.07 14.60 17.68
C SER A 107 19.86 13.08 17.49
N LYS A 108 20.66 12.27 18.17
CA LYS A 108 20.60 10.79 18.04
C LYS A 108 19.19 10.26 18.29
N GLU A 109 18.56 10.70 19.35
CA GLU A 109 17.22 10.28 19.76
C GLU A 109 16.15 10.75 18.78
N PHE A 110 16.23 12.02 18.36
CA PHE A 110 15.29 12.58 17.41
C PHE A 110 15.44 11.94 16.01
N GLY A 111 16.67 11.70 15.56
CA GLY A 111 16.93 10.99 14.32
C GLY A 111 16.42 9.55 14.31
N ALA A 112 16.56 8.82 15.44
CA ALA A 112 16.00 7.49 15.62
C ALA A 112 14.47 7.52 15.57
N PHE A 113 13.84 8.43 16.31
CA PHE A 113 12.38 8.61 16.30
C PHE A 113 11.85 8.94 14.89
N LEU A 114 12.48 9.86 14.16
CA LEU A 114 12.08 10.20 12.79
C LEU A 114 12.23 9.01 11.84
N LYS A 115 13.30 8.22 12.02
CA LYS A 115 13.55 7.01 11.23
C LYS A 115 12.44 5.98 11.42
N GLU A 116 12.11 5.67 12.67
CA GLU A 116 11.06 4.70 13.02
C GLU A 116 9.69 5.20 12.56
N THR A 117 9.34 6.45 12.91
CA THR A 117 8.04 7.04 12.58
C THR A 117 7.79 7.10 11.07
N TYR A 118 8.80 7.42 10.27
CA TYR A 118 8.66 7.45 8.81
C TYR A 118 8.79 6.08 8.16
N GLY A 119 9.63 5.20 8.73
CA GLY A 119 9.93 3.87 8.19
C GLY A 119 8.81 2.86 8.40
N ASP A 120 8.28 2.82 9.60
CA ASP A 120 7.47 1.71 10.10
C ASP A 120 5.96 2.02 10.13
N ILE A 121 5.56 3.28 10.04
CA ILE A 121 4.16 3.69 10.04
C ILE A 121 3.71 4.11 8.63
N PRO A 122 3.07 3.24 7.85
CA PRO A 122 2.42 3.65 6.62
C PRO A 122 1.06 4.33 6.97
N PRO A 123 0.67 5.36 6.27
CA PRO A 123 1.28 6.06 5.14
C PRO A 123 1.78 7.47 5.52
N LEU A 124 2.69 7.59 6.48
CA LEU A 124 3.19 8.91 6.89
C LEU A 124 4.06 9.53 5.77
N THR A 125 3.87 10.80 5.50
CA THR A 125 4.66 11.54 4.50
C THR A 125 5.70 12.41 5.18
N CYS A 126 6.83 12.69 4.49
CA CYS A 126 7.81 13.65 4.99
C CYS A 126 7.20 15.03 5.26
N ARG A 127 6.17 15.41 4.49
CA ARG A 127 5.46 16.68 4.69
C ARG A 127 4.64 16.70 5.99
N THR A 128 4.11 15.56 6.40
CA THR A 128 3.47 15.43 7.71
C THR A 128 4.48 15.63 8.84
N LEU A 129 5.67 15.04 8.72
CA LEU A 129 6.76 15.24 9.68
C LEU A 129 7.25 16.69 9.69
N GLU A 130 7.37 17.34 8.53
CA GLU A 130 7.69 18.77 8.43
C GLU A 130 6.72 19.63 9.22
N THR A 131 5.41 19.37 9.09
CA THR A 131 4.37 20.12 9.78
C THR A 131 4.43 19.99 11.30
N PHE A 132 4.67 18.76 11.81
CA PHE A 132 4.61 18.50 13.24
C PHE A 132 5.96 18.64 13.96
N TYR A 133 7.06 18.40 13.25
CA TYR A 133 8.41 18.37 13.84
C TYR A 133 9.33 19.46 13.33
N HIS A 134 8.84 20.39 12.50
CA HIS A 134 9.56 21.53 11.96
C HIS A 134 10.88 21.16 11.25
N ILE A 135 10.93 19.98 10.64
CA ILE A 135 12.06 19.55 9.81
C ILE A 135 11.84 19.98 8.35
N ASN A 136 12.89 19.98 7.54
CA ASN A 136 12.72 20.16 6.10
C ASN A 136 12.42 18.80 5.44
N ALA A 137 11.23 18.63 4.87
CA ALA A 137 10.75 17.38 4.29
C ALA A 137 11.69 16.82 3.21
N HIS A 138 12.14 17.66 2.28
CA HIS A 138 13.01 17.24 1.17
C HIS A 138 14.41 16.80 1.66
N THR A 139 14.98 17.56 2.57
CA THR A 139 16.27 17.21 3.17
C THR A 139 16.17 15.90 3.96
N PHE A 140 15.10 15.72 4.74
CA PHE A 140 14.90 14.50 5.51
C PHE A 140 14.69 13.29 4.61
N GLU A 141 13.87 13.40 3.56
CA GLU A 141 13.63 12.31 2.61
C GLU A 141 14.94 11.82 1.97
N LYS A 142 15.81 12.75 1.57
CA LYS A 142 17.13 12.44 1.05
C LYS A 142 18.00 11.73 2.09
N GLN A 143 18.09 12.29 3.32
CA GLN A 143 18.87 11.70 4.40
C GLN A 143 18.33 10.32 4.82
N TYR A 144 17.00 10.16 4.85
CA TYR A 144 16.38 8.88 5.13
C TYR A 144 16.80 7.83 4.10
N LYS A 145 16.64 8.13 2.81
CA LYS A 145 17.04 7.24 1.75
C LYS A 145 18.52 6.90 1.76
N GLU A 146 19.37 7.91 1.91
CA GLU A 146 20.82 7.75 1.72
C GLU A 146 21.55 7.20 2.95
N THR A 147 21.02 7.44 4.17
CA THR A 147 21.76 7.16 5.38
C THR A 147 20.95 6.42 6.45
N LEU A 148 19.70 6.87 6.73
CA LEU A 148 18.97 6.37 7.90
C LEU A 148 18.27 5.03 7.65
N SER A 149 17.77 4.81 6.44
CA SER A 149 16.91 3.66 6.13
C SER A 149 17.67 2.32 6.03
N GLY A 150 18.96 2.35 5.73
CA GLY A 150 19.74 1.17 5.37
C GLY A 150 19.53 0.72 3.90
N PHE A 151 18.90 1.54 3.07
CA PHE A 151 18.62 1.20 1.67
C PHE A 151 19.87 0.88 0.85
N ARG A 152 21.00 1.57 1.11
CA ARG A 152 22.25 1.35 0.38
C ARG A 152 22.91 0.00 0.68
N ASP A 153 22.69 -0.52 1.87
CA ASP A 153 23.26 -1.79 2.34
C ASP A 153 22.22 -2.93 2.27
N TRP A 154 21.10 -2.70 1.55
CA TRP A 154 20.04 -3.67 1.42
C TRP A 154 20.48 -4.84 0.53
N ASP A 155 20.40 -6.04 1.05
CA ASP A 155 20.83 -7.31 0.43
C ASP A 155 20.15 -7.62 -0.91
N GLN A 156 18.91 -7.16 -1.11
CA GLN A 156 18.16 -7.36 -2.35
C GLN A 156 18.28 -6.17 -3.34
N LEU A 157 19.11 -5.17 -3.06
CA LEU A 157 19.18 -3.94 -3.85
C LEU A 157 19.53 -4.18 -5.33
N ASP A 158 20.39 -5.12 -5.62
CA ASP A 158 20.91 -5.36 -6.98
C ASP A 158 19.81 -5.80 -7.95
N HIS A 159 18.89 -6.65 -7.49
CA HIS A 159 17.80 -7.22 -8.29
C HIS A 159 16.41 -6.68 -7.94
N ALA A 160 16.30 -5.68 -7.07
CA ALA A 160 15.04 -5.19 -6.53
C ALA A 160 14.04 -4.67 -7.58
N ASP A 161 14.49 -4.20 -8.74
CA ASP A 161 13.64 -3.79 -9.84
C ASP A 161 13.04 -4.96 -10.63
N SER A 162 13.62 -6.14 -10.50
CA SER A 162 13.17 -7.37 -11.15
C SER A 162 12.35 -8.25 -10.22
N TRP A 163 12.85 -8.48 -9.01
CA TRP A 163 12.16 -9.32 -8.02
C TRP A 163 12.65 -9.08 -6.60
N LEU A 164 11.77 -9.41 -5.63
CA LEU A 164 12.05 -9.54 -4.20
C LEU A 164 11.58 -10.90 -3.73
N LEU A 165 12.28 -11.47 -2.75
CA LEU A 165 11.96 -12.79 -2.19
C LEU A 165 12.22 -12.83 -0.69
N PHE A 166 11.27 -13.38 0.06
CA PHE A 166 11.31 -13.58 1.50
C PHE A 166 10.89 -15.02 1.82
N PRO A 167 11.80 -15.99 1.67
CA PRO A 167 11.49 -17.41 1.86
C PRO A 167 10.93 -17.73 3.25
N GLU A 168 11.40 -17.03 4.28
CA GLU A 168 10.99 -17.17 5.66
C GLU A 168 9.50 -16.85 5.91
N ASN A 169 8.86 -16.16 4.99
CA ASN A 169 7.46 -15.76 5.08
C ASN A 169 6.51 -16.78 4.45
N ILE A 170 7.01 -17.82 3.81
CA ILE A 170 6.17 -18.87 3.24
C ILE A 170 5.33 -19.52 4.35
N GLY A 171 4.12 -19.94 4.01
CA GLY A 171 3.23 -20.62 4.92
C GLY A 171 2.26 -21.55 4.20
N PRO A 172 1.40 -22.26 4.91
CA PRO A 172 0.48 -23.23 4.29
C PRO A 172 -0.56 -22.58 3.36
N HIS A 173 -0.92 -21.31 3.60
CA HIS A 173 -1.96 -20.62 2.84
C HIS A 173 -1.42 -19.37 2.17
N LEU A 174 -1.26 -19.40 0.86
CA LEU A 174 -0.76 -18.29 0.07
C LEU A 174 -1.87 -17.66 -0.79
N ALA A 175 -1.59 -16.45 -1.26
CA ALA A 175 -2.35 -15.78 -2.30
C ALA A 175 -1.39 -15.26 -3.37
N ILE A 176 -1.78 -15.37 -4.63
CA ILE A 176 -1.07 -14.77 -5.76
C ILE A 176 -2.01 -13.79 -6.47
N ASP A 177 -1.53 -12.58 -6.74
CA ASP A 177 -2.31 -11.51 -7.37
C ASP A 177 -1.41 -10.56 -8.15
N GLU A 178 -1.98 -9.79 -9.06
CA GLU A 178 -1.29 -8.80 -9.86
C GLU A 178 -1.66 -7.37 -9.42
N ALA A 179 -0.65 -6.52 -9.32
CA ALA A 179 -0.89 -5.09 -9.07
C ALA A 179 0.00 -4.21 -9.94
N SER A 180 -0.56 -3.06 -10.37
CA SER A 180 0.21 -2.02 -11.05
C SER A 180 0.82 -1.08 -10.03
N LEU A 181 2.15 -0.95 -10.05
CA LEU A 181 2.89 -0.05 -9.16
C LEU A 181 3.13 1.33 -9.77
N SER A 182 3.48 1.40 -11.06
CA SER A 182 3.78 2.66 -11.74
C SER A 182 3.53 2.54 -13.24
N ASN A 183 3.10 3.61 -13.89
CA ASN A 183 2.98 3.78 -15.34
C ASN A 183 2.41 2.57 -16.13
N GLY A 184 1.53 1.78 -15.49
CA GLY A 184 0.98 0.56 -16.09
C GLY A 184 1.87 -0.68 -15.98
N GLU A 185 3.02 -0.60 -15.33
CA GLU A 185 3.85 -1.76 -15.04
C GLU A 185 3.16 -2.66 -14.03
N LEU A 186 3.00 -3.91 -14.40
CA LEU A 186 2.40 -4.95 -13.56
C LEU A 186 3.49 -5.68 -12.78
N TYR A 187 3.15 -6.05 -11.57
CA TYR A 187 3.95 -6.90 -10.70
C TYR A 187 3.09 -8.04 -10.19
N THR A 188 3.67 -9.22 -10.10
CA THR A 188 3.05 -10.37 -9.45
C THR A 188 3.48 -10.39 -7.99
N PHE A 189 2.51 -10.44 -7.09
CA PHE A 189 2.71 -10.53 -5.64
C PHE A 189 2.32 -11.91 -5.14
N VAL A 190 3.16 -12.50 -4.30
CA VAL A 190 2.84 -13.70 -3.54
C VAL A 190 2.84 -13.33 -2.06
N THR A 191 1.72 -13.56 -1.38
CA THR A 191 1.52 -13.18 0.02
C THR A 191 1.07 -14.35 0.86
N ASN A 192 1.48 -14.36 2.12
CA ASN A 192 1.02 -15.29 3.13
C ASN A 192 -0.29 -14.77 3.75
N ARG A 193 -1.39 -15.51 3.55
CA ARG A 193 -2.72 -15.11 4.03
C ARG A 193 -2.87 -15.17 5.54
N ASP A 194 -2.11 -16.04 6.20
CA ASP A 194 -2.20 -16.23 7.66
C ASP A 194 -1.63 -15.03 8.43
N ARG A 195 -0.79 -14.21 7.78
CA ARG A 195 -0.22 -12.97 8.35
C ARG A 195 -1.12 -11.74 8.20
N HIS A 196 -2.31 -11.86 7.62
CA HIS A 196 -3.34 -10.82 7.53
C HIS A 196 -2.83 -9.44 7.05
N THR A 197 -1.96 -9.41 6.04
CA THR A 197 -1.34 -8.16 5.52
C THR A 197 -0.52 -7.36 6.55
N GLY A 198 0.01 -8.03 7.55
CA GLY A 198 0.99 -7.50 8.51
C GLY A 198 2.42 -7.76 8.07
N GLU A 199 3.33 -7.61 9.02
CA GLU A 199 4.74 -7.95 8.88
C GLU A 199 4.91 -9.43 8.52
N GLY A 200 5.87 -9.73 7.64
CA GLY A 200 6.10 -11.08 7.16
C GLY A 200 4.98 -11.62 6.26
N SER A 201 4.07 -10.79 5.78
CA SER A 201 3.02 -11.23 4.85
C SER A 201 3.48 -11.32 3.40
N LEU A 202 4.52 -10.60 3.02
CA LEU A 202 5.07 -10.63 1.66
C LEU A 202 6.05 -11.79 1.49
N VAL A 203 5.77 -12.69 0.55
CA VAL A 203 6.65 -13.82 0.20
C VAL A 203 7.49 -13.49 -1.02
N ALA A 204 6.89 -12.94 -2.06
CA ALA A 204 7.62 -12.55 -3.26
C ALA A 204 6.94 -11.37 -3.99
N VAL A 205 7.76 -10.58 -4.68
CA VAL A 205 7.34 -9.59 -5.69
C VAL A 205 8.13 -9.86 -6.95
N VAL A 206 7.48 -10.00 -8.08
CA VAL A 206 8.16 -10.22 -9.37
C VAL A 206 7.65 -9.21 -10.39
N SER A 207 8.56 -8.55 -11.09
CA SER A 207 8.22 -7.61 -12.16
C SER A 207 7.63 -8.35 -13.35
N GLY A 208 6.46 -7.91 -13.81
CA GLY A 208 5.71 -8.57 -14.89
C GLY A 208 4.78 -9.68 -14.41
N THR A 209 4.20 -10.36 -15.39
CA THR A 209 3.16 -11.39 -15.19
C THR A 209 3.49 -12.70 -15.94
N LYS A 210 4.71 -12.81 -16.48
CA LYS A 210 5.13 -14.01 -17.20
C LYS A 210 5.34 -15.15 -16.21
N SER A 211 4.64 -16.25 -16.46
CA SER A 211 4.71 -17.42 -15.58
C SER A 211 6.12 -17.98 -15.38
N GLU A 212 6.95 -17.96 -16.42
CA GLU A 212 8.32 -18.46 -16.39
C GLU A 212 9.19 -17.66 -15.41
N ASP A 213 9.11 -16.33 -15.46
CA ASP A 213 9.90 -15.43 -14.61
C ASP A 213 9.51 -15.61 -13.14
N VAL A 214 8.20 -15.66 -12.87
CA VAL A 214 7.68 -15.87 -11.50
C VAL A 214 8.07 -17.24 -10.96
N ILE A 215 7.96 -18.29 -11.78
CA ILE A 215 8.37 -19.66 -11.40
C ILE A 215 9.86 -19.73 -11.07
N GLN A 216 10.71 -19.05 -11.84
CA GLN A 216 12.17 -19.04 -11.56
C GLN A 216 12.46 -18.42 -10.20
N VAL A 217 11.82 -17.30 -9.86
CA VAL A 217 12.00 -16.65 -8.55
C VAL A 217 11.49 -17.55 -7.42
N LEU A 218 10.28 -18.11 -7.55
CA LEU A 218 9.69 -18.96 -6.51
C LEU A 218 10.48 -20.27 -6.30
N ARG A 219 11.20 -20.75 -7.30
CA ARG A 219 12.09 -21.92 -7.18
C ARG A 219 13.37 -21.65 -6.37
N LEU A 220 13.67 -20.40 -6.06
CA LEU A 220 14.74 -20.07 -5.11
C LEU A 220 14.35 -20.39 -3.67
N ILE A 221 13.06 -20.56 -3.38
CA ILE A 221 12.57 -21.10 -2.10
C ILE A 221 12.84 -22.60 -2.07
N ASP A 222 13.26 -23.10 -0.93
CA ASP A 222 13.56 -24.52 -0.75
C ASP A 222 12.37 -25.40 -1.17
N GLU A 223 12.65 -26.53 -1.82
CA GLU A 223 11.63 -27.43 -2.32
C GLU A 223 10.74 -27.97 -1.19
N GLU A 224 11.33 -28.31 -0.05
CA GLU A 224 10.59 -28.80 1.11
C GLU A 224 9.56 -27.77 1.59
N GLU A 225 9.95 -26.49 1.69
CA GLU A 225 9.06 -25.40 2.07
C GLU A 225 7.92 -25.21 1.06
N ARG A 226 8.22 -25.27 -0.24
CA ARG A 226 7.20 -25.18 -1.29
C ARG A 226 6.24 -26.36 -1.30
N MET A 227 6.70 -27.55 -0.89
CA MET A 227 5.86 -28.74 -0.77
C MET A 227 4.93 -28.72 0.45
N ASN A 228 5.21 -27.86 1.44
CA ASN A 228 4.38 -27.66 2.63
C ASN A 228 3.22 -26.66 2.39
N VAL A 229 3.19 -26.00 1.24
CA VAL A 229 2.05 -25.12 0.87
C VAL A 229 0.82 -25.99 0.61
N GLU A 230 -0.23 -25.75 1.36
CA GLU A 230 -1.48 -26.53 1.29
C GLU A 230 -2.51 -25.91 0.34
N GLU A 231 -2.58 -24.57 0.31
CA GLU A 231 -3.60 -23.85 -0.45
C GLU A 231 -3.06 -22.54 -1.03
N VAL A 232 -3.38 -22.28 -2.30
CA VAL A 232 -3.09 -21.00 -2.96
C VAL A 232 -4.36 -20.43 -3.57
N THR A 233 -4.72 -19.19 -3.17
CA THR A 233 -5.78 -18.43 -3.83
C THR A 233 -5.21 -17.65 -5.02
N LEU A 234 -5.95 -17.65 -6.13
CA LEU A 234 -5.52 -17.01 -7.38
C LEU A 234 -6.73 -16.53 -8.22
N ASP A 235 -6.44 -15.69 -9.20
CA ASP A 235 -7.39 -15.23 -10.19
C ASP A 235 -7.67 -16.31 -11.27
N LEU A 236 -8.71 -16.10 -12.06
CA LEU A 236 -9.02 -16.88 -13.26
C LEU A 236 -8.02 -16.56 -14.38
N SER A 237 -6.79 -17.00 -14.23
CA SER A 237 -5.70 -16.77 -15.17
C SER A 237 -4.87 -18.04 -15.36
N ASP A 238 -4.71 -18.47 -16.62
CA ASP A 238 -3.86 -19.62 -16.96
C ASP A 238 -2.41 -19.44 -16.56
N SER A 239 -1.91 -18.19 -16.62
CA SER A 239 -0.57 -17.85 -16.17
C SER A 239 -0.40 -18.15 -14.68
N MET A 240 -1.31 -17.66 -13.82
CA MET A 240 -1.29 -17.91 -12.39
C MET A 240 -1.48 -19.39 -12.06
N ARG A 241 -2.37 -20.05 -12.75
CA ARG A 241 -2.58 -21.51 -12.62
C ARG A 241 -1.30 -22.29 -12.91
N LYS A 242 -0.57 -21.93 -13.97
CA LYS A 242 0.72 -22.54 -14.32
C LYS A 242 1.77 -22.27 -13.24
N ILE A 243 1.85 -21.02 -12.73
CA ILE A 243 2.77 -20.66 -11.65
C ILE A 243 2.54 -21.57 -10.44
N VAL A 244 1.29 -21.64 -9.96
CA VAL A 244 0.95 -22.43 -8.76
C VAL A 244 1.20 -23.91 -8.99
N SER A 245 0.85 -24.47 -10.15
CA SER A 245 1.05 -25.88 -10.46
C SER A 245 2.52 -26.29 -10.45
N VAL A 246 3.43 -25.40 -10.83
CA VAL A 246 4.86 -25.69 -10.93
C VAL A 246 5.61 -25.31 -9.64
N ALA A 247 5.27 -24.17 -9.04
CA ALA A 247 5.96 -23.72 -7.83
C ALA A 247 5.48 -24.46 -6.56
N PHE A 248 4.19 -24.76 -6.48
CA PHE A 248 3.52 -25.36 -5.32
C PHE A 248 2.69 -26.59 -5.72
N PRO A 249 3.33 -27.68 -6.17
CA PRO A 249 2.62 -28.80 -6.84
C PRO A 249 1.66 -29.57 -5.94
N LYS A 250 1.80 -29.50 -4.61
CA LYS A 250 0.89 -30.13 -3.64
C LYS A 250 -0.25 -29.21 -3.22
N ALA A 251 -0.15 -27.91 -3.51
CA ALA A 251 -1.12 -26.94 -3.07
C ALA A 251 -2.46 -27.08 -3.79
N GLN A 252 -3.55 -26.99 -3.04
CA GLN A 252 -4.88 -26.86 -3.57
C GLN A 252 -5.07 -25.47 -4.16
N ARG A 253 -5.45 -25.38 -5.42
CA ARG A 253 -5.78 -24.11 -6.08
C ARG A 253 -7.21 -23.72 -5.75
N VAL A 254 -7.42 -22.46 -5.39
CA VAL A 254 -8.73 -21.89 -5.08
C VAL A 254 -8.90 -20.61 -5.88
N ILE A 255 -9.85 -20.61 -6.81
CA ILE A 255 -10.20 -19.40 -7.57
C ILE A 255 -10.94 -18.42 -6.66
N ASP A 256 -10.50 -17.15 -6.66
CA ASP A 256 -11.19 -16.13 -5.89
C ASP A 256 -12.58 -15.82 -6.45
N ARG A 257 -13.58 -15.99 -5.58
CA ARG A 257 -15.00 -15.71 -5.89
C ARG A 257 -15.27 -14.29 -6.38
N PHE A 258 -14.44 -13.32 -6.00
CA PHE A 258 -14.60 -11.93 -6.41
C PHE A 258 -14.41 -11.80 -7.92
N HIS A 259 -13.38 -12.46 -8.47
CA HIS A 259 -13.10 -12.47 -9.91
C HIS A 259 -14.22 -13.19 -10.70
N ILE A 260 -14.75 -14.28 -10.15
CA ILE A 260 -15.92 -14.98 -10.71
C ILE A 260 -17.14 -14.04 -10.79
N GLN A 261 -17.43 -13.34 -9.69
CA GLN A 261 -18.56 -12.39 -9.63
C GLN A 261 -18.33 -11.18 -10.54
N LYS A 262 -17.09 -10.72 -10.66
CA LYS A 262 -16.71 -9.61 -11.53
C LYS A 262 -17.03 -9.94 -12.99
N LEU A 263 -16.64 -11.11 -13.49
CA LEU A 263 -16.96 -11.54 -14.87
C LEU A 263 -18.47 -11.48 -15.16
N ALA A 264 -19.28 -11.99 -14.24
CA ALA A 264 -20.75 -11.95 -14.40
C ALA A 264 -21.30 -10.50 -14.37
N CYS A 265 -20.74 -9.63 -13.52
CA CYS A 265 -21.11 -8.23 -13.49
C CYS A 265 -20.68 -7.49 -14.77
N ASP A 266 -19.50 -7.78 -15.29
CA ASP A 266 -18.98 -7.16 -16.51
C ASP A 266 -19.82 -7.56 -17.72
N ALA A 267 -20.32 -8.82 -17.80
CA ALA A 267 -21.26 -9.25 -18.82
C ALA A 267 -22.59 -8.46 -18.77
N VAL A 268 -23.13 -8.22 -17.58
CA VAL A 268 -24.32 -7.35 -17.42
C VAL A 268 -24.04 -5.94 -17.91
N GLN A 269 -22.86 -5.41 -17.60
CA GLN A 269 -22.48 -4.05 -18.04
C GLN A 269 -22.26 -3.99 -19.56
N GLU A 270 -21.71 -5.00 -20.19
CA GLU A 270 -21.57 -5.08 -21.65
C GLU A 270 -22.91 -4.95 -22.33
N ILE A 271 -23.91 -5.75 -21.91
CA ILE A 271 -25.28 -5.71 -22.45
C ILE A 271 -25.89 -4.31 -22.24
N ARG A 272 -25.77 -3.75 -21.04
CA ARG A 272 -26.26 -2.40 -20.74
C ARG A 272 -25.61 -1.33 -21.62
N VAL A 273 -24.29 -1.43 -21.85
CA VAL A 273 -23.53 -0.48 -22.69
C VAL A 273 -23.96 -0.59 -24.14
N ALA A 274 -24.18 -1.79 -24.67
CA ALA A 274 -24.70 -1.99 -26.02
C ALA A 274 -26.05 -1.30 -26.21
N HIS A 275 -26.99 -1.50 -25.29
CA HIS A 275 -28.28 -0.78 -25.31
C HIS A 275 -28.12 0.75 -25.22
N ARG A 276 -27.16 1.23 -24.42
CA ARG A 276 -26.91 2.66 -24.32
C ARG A 276 -26.46 3.26 -25.64
N TRP A 277 -25.56 2.60 -26.35
CA TRP A 277 -25.10 3.08 -27.66
C TRP A 277 -26.24 3.12 -28.66
N ASN A 278 -27.10 2.09 -28.69
CA ASN A 278 -28.29 2.06 -29.55
C ASN A 278 -29.26 3.19 -29.20
N ALA A 279 -29.51 3.43 -27.90
CA ALA A 279 -30.39 4.52 -27.45
C ALA A 279 -29.83 5.91 -27.75
N LEU A 280 -28.52 6.11 -27.73
CA LEU A 280 -27.87 7.34 -28.14
C LEU A 280 -27.99 7.55 -29.64
N GLN A 281 -27.76 6.52 -30.46
CA GLN A 281 -27.91 6.61 -31.90
C GLN A 281 -29.35 6.97 -32.27
N GLN A 282 -30.34 6.28 -31.70
CA GLN A 282 -31.74 6.57 -31.91
C GLN A 282 -32.11 8.02 -31.56
N ALA A 283 -31.61 8.53 -30.41
CA ALA A 283 -31.86 9.91 -30.01
C ALA A 283 -31.23 10.94 -30.98
N ASN A 284 -30.04 10.62 -31.55
CA ASN A 284 -29.39 11.46 -32.55
C ASN A 284 -30.18 11.46 -33.87
N ASP A 285 -30.64 10.32 -34.32
CA ASP A 285 -31.44 10.18 -35.56
C ASP A 285 -32.76 10.95 -35.42
N GLU A 286 -33.48 10.81 -34.29
CA GLU A 286 -34.69 11.57 -33.97
C GLU A 286 -34.43 13.08 -33.95
N MET A 287 -33.28 13.51 -33.42
CA MET A 287 -32.89 14.94 -33.39
C MET A 287 -32.64 15.50 -34.79
N GLU A 288 -31.97 14.73 -35.65
CA GLU A 288 -31.72 15.09 -37.05
C GLU A 288 -33.03 15.16 -37.86
N GLU A 289 -33.91 14.20 -37.68
CA GLU A 289 -35.25 14.22 -38.31
C GLU A 289 -36.06 15.48 -37.90
N CYS A 290 -36.09 15.81 -36.61
CA CYS A 290 -36.73 17.00 -36.12
C CYS A 290 -36.12 18.29 -36.73
N LYS A 291 -34.80 18.34 -36.84
CA LYS A 291 -34.07 19.45 -37.45
C LYS A 291 -34.45 19.62 -38.93
N HIS A 292 -34.48 18.51 -39.68
CA HIS A 292 -34.92 18.52 -41.08
C HIS A 292 -36.37 18.95 -41.25
N ALA A 293 -37.21 18.58 -40.29
CA ALA A 293 -38.63 18.97 -40.27
C ALA A 293 -38.88 20.39 -39.73
N GLY A 294 -37.85 21.11 -39.30
CA GLY A 294 -37.97 22.44 -38.69
C GLY A 294 -38.71 22.46 -37.34
N LYS A 295 -38.71 21.32 -36.62
CA LYS A 295 -39.42 21.18 -35.34
C LYS A 295 -38.40 21.07 -34.19
N PRO A 296 -38.76 21.59 -32.99
CA PRO A 296 -37.94 21.40 -31.80
C PRO A 296 -37.94 19.90 -31.42
N TYR A 297 -36.76 19.37 -31.09
CA TYR A 297 -36.64 18.02 -30.54
C TYR A 297 -37.09 17.99 -29.07
N VAL A 298 -38.00 17.07 -28.75
CA VAL A 298 -38.44 16.84 -27.36
C VAL A 298 -38.24 15.35 -27.06
N PRO A 299 -37.24 15.02 -26.22
CA PRO A 299 -36.93 13.62 -25.92
C PRO A 299 -38.04 12.95 -25.11
N PHE A 300 -38.35 11.70 -25.43
CA PHE A 300 -39.22 10.87 -24.61
C PHE A 300 -38.62 10.71 -23.18
N ARG A 301 -39.49 10.82 -22.15
CA ARG A 301 -39.12 10.63 -20.76
C ARG A 301 -40.02 9.59 -20.09
N PHE A 302 -39.39 8.68 -19.33
CA PHE A 302 -40.10 7.75 -18.48
C PHE A 302 -40.75 8.44 -17.26
N SER A 303 -41.57 7.69 -16.52
CA SER A 303 -42.28 8.20 -15.33
C SER A 303 -41.36 8.78 -14.25
N ASN A 304 -40.09 8.30 -14.18
CA ASN A 304 -39.05 8.79 -13.27
C ASN A 304 -38.28 10.02 -13.82
N GLY A 305 -38.66 10.53 -14.99
CA GLY A 305 -38.03 11.66 -15.66
C GLY A 305 -36.78 11.36 -16.49
N ASP A 306 -36.27 10.15 -16.47
CA ASP A 306 -35.10 9.75 -17.26
C ASP A 306 -35.48 9.59 -18.75
N THR A 307 -34.61 9.98 -19.67
CA THR A 307 -34.63 9.55 -21.06
C THR A 307 -34.05 8.15 -21.19
N ARG A 308 -34.19 7.47 -22.35
CA ARG A 308 -33.57 6.14 -22.57
C ARG A 308 -32.06 6.12 -22.30
N PRO A 309 -31.23 7.03 -22.86
CA PRO A 309 -29.81 7.08 -22.53
C PRO A 309 -29.51 7.35 -21.05
N GLU A 310 -30.30 8.24 -20.40
CA GLU A 310 -30.12 8.56 -18.98
C GLU A 310 -30.48 7.38 -18.06
N LEU A 311 -31.58 6.65 -18.37
CA LEU A 311 -31.97 5.44 -17.66
C LEU A 311 -30.81 4.42 -17.65
N LEU A 312 -30.22 4.17 -18.82
CA LEU A 312 -29.14 3.20 -18.98
C LEU A 312 -27.83 3.65 -18.28
N VAL A 313 -27.49 4.94 -18.32
CA VAL A 313 -26.32 5.50 -17.60
C VAL A 313 -26.49 5.38 -16.10
N ARG A 314 -27.62 5.88 -15.58
CA ARG A 314 -27.91 5.94 -14.14
C ARG A 314 -28.16 4.58 -13.50
N SER A 315 -28.40 3.55 -14.32
CA SER A 315 -28.57 2.17 -13.87
C SER A 315 -27.26 1.42 -13.63
N ARG A 316 -26.10 1.96 -14.02
CA ARG A 316 -24.81 1.29 -13.88
C ARG A 316 -24.59 0.71 -12.49
N TYR A 317 -24.70 1.53 -11.46
CA TYR A 317 -24.33 1.12 -10.09
C TYR A 317 -25.39 0.26 -9.41
N LEU A 318 -26.67 0.37 -9.78
CA LEU A 318 -27.70 -0.47 -9.20
C LEU A 318 -27.55 -1.95 -9.65
N LEU A 319 -27.05 -2.17 -10.85
CA LEU A 319 -26.84 -3.51 -11.40
C LEU A 319 -25.69 -4.29 -10.73
N PHE A 320 -24.78 -3.60 -10.02
CA PHE A 320 -23.77 -4.23 -9.17
C PHE A 320 -24.30 -4.63 -7.79
N LYS A 321 -25.43 -4.07 -7.35
CA LYS A 321 -25.99 -4.29 -6.02
C LYS A 321 -27.06 -5.39 -6.06
N SER A 322 -27.24 -6.10 -4.94
CA SER A 322 -28.42 -6.91 -4.69
C SER A 322 -29.65 -6.02 -4.53
N ALA A 323 -30.81 -6.49 -4.97
CA ALA A 323 -32.06 -5.72 -4.95
C ALA A 323 -32.51 -5.26 -3.55
N ASP A 324 -32.17 -6.03 -2.51
CA ASP A 324 -32.40 -5.67 -1.10
C ASP A 324 -31.62 -4.44 -0.63
N LYS A 325 -30.54 -4.09 -1.34
CA LYS A 325 -29.68 -2.94 -1.04
C LYS A 325 -30.00 -1.70 -1.89
N TRP A 326 -31.06 -1.77 -2.70
CA TRP A 326 -31.48 -0.64 -3.51
C TRP A 326 -32.26 0.40 -2.69
N THR A 327 -31.97 1.68 -2.92
CA THR A 327 -32.83 2.77 -2.45
C THR A 327 -34.17 2.75 -3.22
N GLU A 328 -35.20 3.43 -2.70
CA GLU A 328 -36.51 3.49 -3.38
C GLU A 328 -36.40 4.04 -4.82
N ARG A 329 -35.59 5.08 -5.02
CA ARG A 329 -35.32 5.60 -6.37
C ARG A 329 -34.61 4.58 -7.28
N GLN A 330 -33.76 3.72 -6.71
CA GLN A 330 -33.10 2.66 -7.47
C GLN A 330 -34.09 1.54 -7.81
N LYS A 331 -35.01 1.21 -6.93
CA LYS A 331 -36.07 0.20 -7.19
C LYS A 331 -37.00 0.67 -8.31
N GLU A 332 -37.43 1.93 -8.27
CA GLU A 332 -38.25 2.52 -9.33
C GLU A 332 -37.51 2.50 -10.68
N ARG A 333 -36.25 2.92 -10.72
CA ARG A 333 -35.44 2.89 -11.93
C ARG A 333 -35.22 1.47 -12.44
N ALA A 334 -34.96 0.50 -11.55
CA ALA A 334 -34.77 -0.89 -11.91
C ALA A 334 -36.07 -1.49 -12.52
N LYS A 335 -37.24 -1.12 -12.00
CA LYS A 335 -38.53 -1.55 -12.56
C LYS A 335 -38.66 -1.09 -14.00
N ILE A 336 -38.48 0.19 -14.27
CA ILE A 336 -38.54 0.76 -15.63
C ILE A 336 -37.49 0.10 -16.54
N LEU A 337 -36.24 -0.03 -16.07
CA LEU A 337 -35.14 -0.63 -16.81
C LEU A 337 -35.47 -2.06 -17.23
N PHE A 338 -36.03 -2.86 -16.33
CA PHE A 338 -36.33 -4.29 -16.58
C PHE A 338 -37.59 -4.51 -17.39
N GLU A 339 -38.50 -3.54 -17.45
CA GLU A 339 -39.64 -3.53 -18.35
C GLU A 339 -39.22 -3.19 -19.78
N GLU A 340 -38.34 -2.20 -19.96
CA GLU A 340 -37.83 -1.78 -21.27
C GLU A 340 -36.76 -2.69 -21.85
N TYR A 341 -35.91 -3.32 -20.99
CA TYR A 341 -34.78 -4.17 -21.38
C TYR A 341 -34.82 -5.52 -20.65
N PRO A 342 -35.69 -6.48 -21.12
CA PRO A 342 -35.82 -7.80 -20.46
C PRO A 342 -34.56 -8.65 -20.46
N ASP A 343 -33.68 -8.45 -21.42
CA ASP A 343 -32.36 -9.07 -21.48
C ASP A 343 -31.43 -8.59 -20.37
N ILE A 344 -31.44 -7.29 -20.03
CA ILE A 344 -30.70 -6.76 -18.85
C ILE A 344 -31.25 -7.39 -17.56
N LYS A 345 -32.58 -7.56 -17.44
CA LYS A 345 -33.20 -8.25 -16.29
C LYS A 345 -32.71 -9.70 -16.18
N MET A 346 -32.67 -10.42 -17.29
CA MET A 346 -32.20 -11.80 -17.34
C MET A 346 -30.74 -11.90 -16.97
N ALA A 347 -29.87 -11.05 -17.54
CA ALA A 347 -28.47 -10.99 -17.25
C ALA A 347 -28.18 -10.64 -15.75
N TYR A 348 -28.93 -9.68 -15.20
CA TYR A 348 -28.88 -9.36 -13.77
C TYR A 348 -29.28 -10.56 -12.90
N GLY A 349 -30.34 -11.29 -13.30
CA GLY A 349 -30.81 -12.50 -12.63
C GLY A 349 -29.73 -13.59 -12.59
N LEU A 350 -29.04 -13.83 -13.72
CA LEU A 350 -27.92 -14.78 -13.79
C LEU A 350 -26.74 -14.36 -12.91
N SER A 351 -26.32 -13.11 -12.99
CA SER A 351 -25.24 -12.58 -12.13
C SER A 351 -25.59 -12.63 -10.64
N HIS A 352 -26.84 -12.30 -10.29
CA HIS A 352 -27.31 -12.37 -8.91
C HIS A 352 -27.41 -13.81 -8.40
N SER A 353 -27.92 -14.75 -9.21
CA SER A 353 -28.01 -16.18 -8.84
C SER A 353 -26.62 -16.77 -8.59
N LEU A 354 -25.60 -16.39 -9.38
CA LEU A 354 -24.22 -16.78 -9.15
C LEU A 354 -23.70 -16.26 -7.79
N ARG A 355 -23.95 -14.99 -7.47
CA ARG A 355 -23.62 -14.42 -6.15
C ARG A 355 -24.24 -15.21 -5.01
N MET A 356 -25.49 -15.66 -5.17
CA MET A 356 -26.20 -16.43 -4.14
C MET A 356 -25.59 -17.82 -3.95
N ILE A 357 -24.99 -18.43 -4.97
CA ILE A 357 -24.27 -19.70 -4.83
C ILE A 357 -23.14 -19.56 -3.81
N PHE A 358 -22.30 -18.52 -3.93
CA PHE A 358 -21.18 -18.31 -3.03
C PHE A 358 -21.55 -17.77 -1.64
N SER A 359 -22.69 -17.12 -1.50
CA SER A 359 -23.11 -16.53 -0.21
C SER A 359 -23.98 -17.43 0.64
N LYS A 360 -24.85 -18.24 0.03
CA LYS A 360 -25.82 -19.10 0.75
C LYS A 360 -25.31 -20.50 1.01
N ASN A 361 -24.59 -21.11 0.06
CA ASN A 361 -24.12 -22.47 0.24
C ASN A 361 -22.93 -22.50 1.20
N THR A 362 -22.94 -23.45 2.12
CA THR A 362 -21.86 -23.69 3.09
C THR A 362 -21.13 -25.00 2.83
N VAL A 363 -21.74 -25.91 2.06
CA VAL A 363 -21.23 -27.24 1.75
C VAL A 363 -20.97 -27.37 0.25
N LYS A 364 -19.86 -27.99 -0.11
CA LYS A 364 -19.39 -28.15 -1.49
C LYS A 364 -20.43 -28.85 -2.40
N ASP A 365 -21.09 -29.89 -1.90
CA ASP A 365 -22.09 -30.64 -2.71
C ASP A 365 -23.35 -29.81 -2.97
N ALA A 366 -23.81 -29.01 -2.01
CA ALA A 366 -24.91 -28.08 -2.23
C ALA A 366 -24.54 -26.99 -3.26
N ALA A 367 -23.29 -26.54 -3.24
CA ALA A 367 -22.78 -25.61 -4.24
C ALA A 367 -22.69 -26.23 -5.64
N ARG A 368 -22.25 -27.48 -5.74
CA ARG A 368 -22.25 -28.25 -7.01
C ARG A 368 -23.65 -28.29 -7.65
N LEU A 369 -24.67 -28.66 -6.86
CA LEU A 369 -26.06 -28.72 -7.35
C LEU A 369 -26.56 -27.31 -7.76
N SER A 370 -26.21 -26.29 -6.98
CA SER A 370 -26.60 -24.91 -7.29
C SER A 370 -25.91 -24.40 -8.56
N MET A 371 -24.63 -24.78 -8.77
CA MET A 371 -23.89 -24.46 -9.99
C MET A 371 -24.45 -25.15 -11.21
N ALA A 372 -24.81 -26.44 -11.11
CA ALA A 372 -25.48 -27.18 -12.21
C ALA A 372 -26.77 -26.45 -12.64
N ARG A 373 -27.61 -26.09 -11.68
CA ARG A 373 -28.85 -25.32 -11.97
C ARG A 373 -28.56 -23.92 -12.56
N TRP A 374 -27.43 -23.37 -12.27
CA TRP A 374 -27.00 -22.08 -12.85
C TRP A 374 -26.60 -22.29 -14.32
N TYR A 375 -25.88 -23.35 -14.64
CA TYR A 375 -25.55 -23.70 -16.04
C TYR A 375 -26.81 -23.93 -16.88
N ASP A 376 -27.81 -24.67 -16.38
CA ASP A 376 -29.09 -24.85 -17.06
C ASP A 376 -29.74 -23.48 -17.37
N LYS A 377 -29.77 -22.57 -16.43
CA LYS A 377 -30.31 -21.20 -16.63
C LYS A 377 -29.53 -20.40 -17.66
N VAL A 378 -28.20 -20.55 -17.70
CA VAL A 378 -27.35 -19.87 -18.70
C VAL A 378 -27.68 -20.42 -20.09
N ASP A 379 -27.77 -21.73 -20.25
CA ASP A 379 -28.10 -22.38 -21.52
C ASP A 379 -29.50 -21.96 -22.02
N ASP A 380 -30.50 -22.01 -21.15
CA ASP A 380 -31.88 -21.55 -21.45
C ASP A 380 -31.92 -20.06 -21.87
N SER A 381 -31.04 -19.22 -21.30
CA SER A 381 -30.99 -17.77 -21.59
C SER A 381 -30.51 -17.45 -23.00
N ARG A 382 -29.72 -18.35 -23.61
CA ARG A 382 -29.01 -18.16 -24.89
C ARG A 382 -28.15 -16.90 -24.98
N MET A 383 -27.73 -16.35 -23.83
CA MET A 383 -26.89 -15.14 -23.76
C MET A 383 -25.43 -15.47 -24.04
N LYS A 384 -24.91 -14.97 -25.17
CA LYS A 384 -23.51 -15.23 -25.60
C LYS A 384 -22.50 -14.93 -24.53
N GLN A 385 -22.63 -13.78 -23.82
CA GLN A 385 -21.73 -13.34 -22.77
C GLN A 385 -21.68 -14.36 -21.61
N PHE A 386 -22.84 -14.86 -21.19
CA PHE A 386 -22.91 -15.83 -20.09
C PHE A 386 -22.48 -17.22 -20.51
N ASN A 387 -22.68 -17.61 -21.77
CA ASN A 387 -22.16 -18.89 -22.30
C ASN A 387 -20.63 -18.93 -22.26
N VAL A 388 -19.96 -17.83 -22.59
CA VAL A 388 -18.49 -17.74 -22.47
C VAL A 388 -18.05 -17.89 -21.01
N ILE A 389 -18.73 -17.24 -20.06
CA ILE A 389 -18.43 -17.35 -18.63
C ILE A 389 -18.68 -18.79 -18.15
N ALA A 390 -19.76 -19.42 -18.56
CA ALA A 390 -20.07 -20.79 -18.19
C ALA A 390 -19.02 -21.78 -18.70
N ALA A 391 -18.52 -21.60 -19.92
CA ALA A 391 -17.43 -22.40 -20.47
C ALA A 391 -16.16 -22.26 -19.64
N THR A 392 -15.76 -21.02 -19.32
CA THR A 392 -14.62 -20.75 -18.45
C THR A 392 -14.77 -21.38 -17.07
N PHE A 393 -15.97 -21.30 -16.47
CA PHE A 393 -16.22 -21.91 -15.16
C PHE A 393 -16.20 -23.42 -15.22
N TYR A 394 -16.58 -24.02 -16.32
CA TYR A 394 -16.52 -25.47 -16.51
C TYR A 394 -15.06 -25.95 -16.55
N GLU A 395 -14.19 -25.23 -17.22
CA GLU A 395 -12.74 -25.53 -17.27
C GLU A 395 -12.07 -25.43 -15.89
N HIS A 396 -12.54 -24.54 -15.02
CA HIS A 396 -12.01 -24.29 -13.67
C HIS A 396 -12.93 -24.81 -12.56
N TYR A 397 -13.82 -25.74 -12.86
CA TYR A 397 -14.91 -26.15 -11.97
C TYR A 397 -14.46 -26.58 -10.58
N ASP A 398 -13.45 -27.46 -10.50
CA ASP A 398 -12.94 -27.96 -9.22
C ASP A 398 -12.24 -26.87 -8.42
N GLU A 399 -11.47 -26.00 -9.08
CA GLU A 399 -10.75 -24.89 -8.46
C GLU A 399 -11.70 -23.82 -7.89
N ILE A 400 -12.82 -23.58 -8.57
CA ILE A 400 -13.90 -22.71 -8.09
C ILE A 400 -14.60 -23.32 -6.87
N LEU A 401 -14.88 -24.61 -6.89
CA LEU A 401 -15.55 -25.31 -5.80
C LEU A 401 -14.65 -25.57 -4.60
N ASN A 402 -13.32 -25.47 -4.75
CA ASN A 402 -12.40 -25.57 -3.65
C ASN A 402 -12.58 -24.44 -2.62
N PHE A 403 -13.16 -23.30 -3.02
CA PHE A 403 -13.61 -22.26 -2.09
C PHE A 403 -14.40 -22.80 -0.89
N TYR A 404 -15.19 -23.88 -1.08
CA TYR A 404 -16.04 -24.43 -0.01
C TYR A 404 -15.31 -25.30 0.98
N ASN A 405 -14.04 -25.66 0.74
CA ASN A 405 -13.25 -26.45 1.67
C ASN A 405 -12.91 -25.61 2.93
N ASN A 406 -12.34 -24.42 2.74
CA ASN A 406 -11.92 -23.53 3.81
C ASN A 406 -12.49 -22.10 3.71
N ARG A 407 -13.39 -21.86 2.74
CA ARG A 407 -13.91 -20.53 2.36
C ARG A 407 -12.81 -19.51 2.09
N ALA A 408 -11.71 -19.98 1.54
CA ALA A 408 -10.57 -19.17 1.19
C ALA A 408 -10.95 -18.06 0.21
N SER A 409 -10.46 -16.86 0.46
CA SER A 409 -10.68 -15.71 -0.41
C SER A 409 -9.39 -14.91 -0.56
N ASN A 410 -9.31 -14.16 -1.64
CA ASN A 410 -8.18 -13.26 -1.91
C ASN A 410 -8.29 -11.91 -1.16
N ALA A 411 -9.19 -11.82 -0.17
CA ALA A 411 -9.43 -10.58 0.57
C ALA A 411 -8.15 -10.03 1.23
N ALA A 412 -7.23 -10.89 1.67
CA ALA A 412 -5.92 -10.48 2.18
C ALA A 412 -5.07 -9.84 1.09
N ALA A 413 -4.98 -10.46 -0.12
CA ALA A 413 -4.26 -9.90 -1.25
C ALA A 413 -4.88 -8.60 -1.76
N GLU A 414 -6.22 -8.52 -1.84
CA GLU A 414 -6.92 -7.28 -2.18
C GLU A 414 -6.63 -6.15 -1.17
N SER A 415 -6.65 -6.46 0.12
CA SER A 415 -6.29 -5.52 1.19
C SER A 415 -4.83 -5.09 1.08
N PHE A 416 -3.93 -6.01 0.81
CA PHE A 416 -2.51 -5.75 0.56
C PHE A 416 -2.33 -4.81 -0.64
N ASN A 417 -2.95 -5.11 -1.77
CA ASN A 417 -2.91 -4.28 -2.96
C ASN A 417 -3.50 -2.88 -2.72
N ALA A 418 -4.56 -2.77 -1.91
CA ALA A 418 -5.13 -1.48 -1.52
C ALA A 418 -4.15 -0.66 -0.66
N LYS A 419 -3.44 -1.30 0.28
CA LYS A 419 -2.40 -0.64 1.08
C LYS A 419 -1.23 -0.14 0.22
N ILE A 420 -0.76 -0.94 -0.74
CA ILE A 420 0.29 -0.52 -1.69
C ILE A 420 -0.18 0.67 -2.54
N LYS A 421 -1.41 0.64 -3.05
CA LYS A 421 -1.98 1.74 -3.82
C LYS A 421 -2.10 3.02 -2.99
N LEU A 422 -2.51 2.92 -1.73
CA LEU A 422 -2.57 4.04 -0.80
C LEU A 422 -1.16 4.58 -0.49
N PHE A 423 -0.21 3.70 -0.23
CA PHE A 423 1.18 4.07 0.02
C PHE A 423 1.78 4.83 -1.18
N ARG A 424 1.56 4.32 -2.39
CA ARG A 424 1.94 5.01 -3.63
C ARG A 424 1.28 6.38 -3.78
N ALA A 425 -0.01 6.49 -3.48
CA ALA A 425 -0.75 7.75 -3.58
C ALA A 425 -0.20 8.81 -2.62
N ASN A 426 0.17 8.40 -1.40
CA ASN A 426 0.77 9.28 -0.40
C ASN A 426 2.17 9.77 -0.77
N LEU A 427 2.91 9.00 -1.56
CA LEU A 427 4.21 9.40 -2.12
C LEU A 427 4.07 10.20 -3.42
N HIS A 428 2.85 10.54 -3.85
CA HIS A 428 2.58 11.22 -5.13
C HIS A 428 3.14 10.50 -6.36
N GLY A 429 3.24 9.17 -6.29
CA GLY A 429 3.77 8.31 -7.33
C GLY A 429 5.04 7.57 -6.92
N VAL A 430 5.65 6.89 -7.88
CA VAL A 430 6.90 6.14 -7.70
C VAL A 430 7.96 6.77 -8.59
N VAL A 431 8.85 7.55 -8.00
CA VAL A 431 9.99 8.18 -8.71
C VAL A 431 11.16 7.20 -8.76
N ASP A 432 11.46 6.55 -7.64
CA ASP A 432 12.51 5.55 -7.50
C ASP A 432 11.88 4.21 -7.12
N LYS A 433 11.86 3.29 -8.08
CA LYS A 433 11.27 1.97 -7.92
C LYS A 433 11.96 1.13 -6.85
N LYS A 434 13.29 1.08 -6.87
CA LYS A 434 14.06 0.26 -5.91
C LYS A 434 13.82 0.74 -4.49
N PHE A 435 13.81 2.05 -4.27
CA PHE A 435 13.54 2.61 -2.96
C PHE A 435 12.07 2.37 -2.52
N PHE A 436 11.12 2.48 -3.44
CA PHE A 436 9.72 2.17 -3.16
C PHE A 436 9.55 0.69 -2.76
N LEU A 437 10.16 -0.22 -3.52
CA LEU A 437 10.13 -1.66 -3.23
C LEU A 437 10.86 -2.02 -1.92
N PHE A 438 11.97 -1.34 -1.63
CA PHE A 438 12.63 -1.43 -0.33
C PHE A 438 11.68 -1.06 0.83
N ARG A 439 10.91 0.01 0.68
CA ARG A 439 9.94 0.39 1.71
C ARG A 439 8.80 -0.62 1.85
N ILE A 440 8.33 -1.20 0.76
CA ILE A 440 7.37 -2.31 0.80
C ILE A 440 7.98 -3.53 1.51
N ALA A 441 9.23 -3.85 1.20
CA ALA A 441 9.97 -4.94 1.87
C ALA A 441 10.04 -4.72 3.38
N LYS A 442 10.37 -3.51 3.82
CA LYS A 442 10.40 -3.15 5.25
C LYS A 442 9.05 -3.29 5.95
N LEU A 443 7.96 -2.89 5.28
CA LEU A 443 6.62 -2.91 5.87
C LEU A 443 5.99 -4.31 5.92
N TYR A 444 6.35 -5.18 4.99
CA TYR A 444 5.63 -6.44 4.78
C TYR A 444 6.53 -7.67 4.60
N GLY A 445 7.80 -7.47 4.26
CA GLY A 445 8.74 -8.56 3.98
C GLY A 445 9.46 -9.03 5.24
N TYR A 446 10.01 -8.10 6.02
CA TYR A 446 10.78 -8.45 7.21
C TYR A 446 9.87 -8.57 8.45
N PRO A 447 9.93 -9.67 9.21
CA PRO A 447 9.38 -9.72 10.56
C PRO A 447 10.25 -8.86 11.49
N HIS A 448 9.64 -8.03 12.32
CA HIS A 448 10.32 -7.27 13.37
C HIS A 448 10.57 -8.10 14.60
#